data_611173d0376c9a1be1c1561d38df2cdf
#
_entry.id   611173d0376c9a1be1c1561d38df2cdf
#
_cell.length_a   1.000
_cell.length_b   1.000
_cell.length_c   1.000
_cell.angle_alpha   90.00
_cell.angle_beta   90.00
_cell.angle_gamma   90.00
#
_symmetry.space_group_name_H-M   'P 1'
#
loop_
_entity.id
_entity.type
_entity.pdbx_description
1 polymer ?
#
loop_
_entity_poly.entity_id
_entity_poly.type
_entity_poly.pdbx_seq_one_letter_code
_entity_poly.pdbx_strand_id
1 'polypeptide(L)'
;MQAWRKKKGLMRAARFHTVLEPMEREVLGNLVSGVSEAIIRRAQSAPKDELAELTGIPTGHKDAPEDPGMARLLPDFEREGDEEYEGDNSLLRSLHENEICRAKLQNLQVVAEKVGPDGGVEITLTEEKAHAFLAGLNDLRLYLASAEDAGEDADTLVEWLGFNQDSLLAAMMG
;
A
#
# COMPACT_ATOMS: atom_id res chain seq x y z
N MET A 1 -4.68 -6.17 19.00
CA MET A 1 -3.21 -6.22 18.83
C MET A 1 -2.50 -5.55 19.99
N GLN A 2 -1.27 -5.93 20.25
CA GLN A 2 -0.41 -5.19 21.16
C GLN A 2 0.19 -3.98 20.44
N ALA A 3 0.44 -2.89 21.18
CA ALA A 3 1.15 -1.74 20.62
C ALA A 3 2.55 -2.13 20.16
N TRP A 4 3.01 -1.55 19.07
CA TRP A 4 4.36 -1.75 18.58
C TRP A 4 5.40 -1.27 19.59
N ARG A 5 6.47 -2.03 19.75
CA ARG A 5 7.56 -1.73 20.66
C ARG A 5 8.90 -1.81 19.94
N LYS A 6 9.74 -0.82 20.19
CA LYS A 6 11.14 -0.84 19.75
C LYS A 6 11.97 -1.71 20.68
N LYS A 7 12.61 -2.74 20.13
CA LYS A 7 13.58 -3.59 20.86
C LYS A 7 14.99 -3.20 20.41
N LYS A 8 15.77 -2.66 21.34
CA LYS A 8 17.21 -2.40 21.13
C LYS A 8 18.00 -3.47 21.88
N GLY A 9 18.87 -4.17 21.16
CA GLY A 9 19.89 -5.02 21.80
C GLY A 9 21.21 -4.25 21.98
N LEU A 10 22.01 -4.62 22.97
CA LEU A 10 23.38 -4.15 23.06
C LEU A 10 24.11 -4.55 21.77
N MET A 11 24.58 -3.58 20.98
CA MET A 11 25.30 -3.77 19.71
C MET A 11 24.48 -4.37 18.55
N ARG A 12 23.14 -4.34 18.59
CA ARG A 12 22.27 -4.76 17.48
C ARG A 12 21.40 -3.62 16.97
N ALA A 13 21.13 -3.63 15.69
CA ALA A 13 20.18 -2.69 15.08
C ALA A 13 18.78 -2.84 15.73
N ALA A 14 18.05 -1.74 15.84
CA ALA A 14 16.70 -1.73 16.39
C ALA A 14 15.77 -2.67 15.61
N ARG A 15 14.85 -3.29 16.34
CA ARG A 15 13.76 -4.10 15.80
C ARG A 15 12.45 -3.56 16.34
N PHE A 16 11.41 -3.70 15.55
CA PHE A 16 10.05 -3.30 15.94
C PHE A 16 9.19 -4.56 16.03
N HIS A 17 8.49 -4.70 17.12
CA HIS A 17 7.76 -5.92 17.46
C HIS A 17 6.35 -5.61 17.91
N THR A 18 5.41 -6.42 17.45
CA THR A 18 4.03 -6.47 17.91
C THR A 18 3.50 -7.89 17.91
N VAL A 19 2.35 -8.09 18.54
CA VAL A 19 1.58 -9.34 18.48
C VAL A 19 0.16 -9.03 18.07
N LEU A 20 -0.30 -9.69 17.02
CA LEU A 20 -1.68 -9.63 16.54
C LEU A 20 -2.54 -10.72 17.21
N GLU A 21 -3.84 -10.47 17.31
CA GLU A 21 -4.79 -11.55 17.51
C GLU A 21 -4.85 -12.43 16.25
N PRO A 22 -5.15 -13.74 16.36
CA PRO A 22 -5.24 -14.61 15.19
C PRO A 22 -6.19 -14.11 14.10
N MET A 23 -7.34 -13.55 14.50
CA MET A 23 -8.30 -12.98 13.56
C MET A 23 -7.79 -11.70 12.90
N GLU A 24 -7.10 -10.86 13.61
CA GLU A 24 -6.46 -9.64 13.07
C GLU A 24 -5.44 -10.00 11.99
N ARG A 25 -4.64 -11.03 12.23
CA ARG A 25 -3.70 -11.55 11.23
C ARG A 25 -4.40 -12.03 9.97
N GLU A 26 -5.47 -12.82 10.14
CA GLU A 26 -6.23 -13.36 9.01
C GLU A 26 -6.88 -12.24 8.18
N VAL A 27 -7.53 -11.29 8.83
CA VAL A 27 -8.16 -10.14 8.17
C VAL A 27 -7.14 -9.29 7.43
N LEU A 28 -6.00 -8.99 8.06
CA LEU A 28 -4.94 -8.23 7.42
C LEU A 28 -4.33 -8.99 6.24
N GLY A 29 -4.12 -10.29 6.36
CA GLY A 29 -3.63 -11.15 5.29
C GLY A 29 -4.57 -11.18 4.08
N ASN A 30 -5.86 -11.29 4.31
CA ASN A 30 -6.88 -11.26 3.25
C ASN A 30 -6.94 -9.88 2.57
N LEU A 31 -6.88 -8.81 3.36
CA LEU A 31 -6.91 -7.45 2.83
C LEU A 31 -5.68 -7.14 1.96
N VAL A 32 -4.48 -7.48 2.42
CA VAL A 32 -3.25 -7.22 1.65
C VAL A 32 -3.23 -8.05 0.36
N SER A 33 -3.73 -9.27 0.39
CA SER A 33 -3.87 -10.10 -0.81
C SER A 33 -4.83 -9.49 -1.82
N GLY A 34 -6.02 -9.07 -1.36
CA GLY A 34 -7.03 -8.47 -2.22
C GLY A 34 -6.59 -7.16 -2.88
N VAL A 35 -5.97 -6.27 -2.12
CA VAL A 35 -5.45 -4.99 -2.64
C VAL A 35 -4.28 -5.21 -3.60
N SER A 36 -3.37 -6.12 -3.27
CA SER A 36 -2.25 -6.49 -4.15
C SER A 36 -2.76 -7.04 -5.50
N GLU A 37 -3.74 -7.91 -5.49
CA GLU A 37 -4.38 -8.43 -6.72
C GLU A 37 -5.04 -7.32 -7.54
N ALA A 38 -5.69 -6.35 -6.90
CA ALA A 38 -6.30 -5.22 -7.59
C ALA A 38 -5.23 -4.35 -8.29
N ILE A 39 -4.11 -4.10 -7.64
CA ILE A 39 -2.98 -3.36 -8.24
C ILE A 39 -2.38 -4.12 -9.41
N ILE A 40 -2.16 -5.43 -9.26
CA ILE A 40 -1.62 -6.29 -10.32
C ILE A 40 -2.56 -6.29 -11.54
N ARG A 41 -3.86 -6.46 -11.33
CA ARG A 41 -4.85 -6.41 -12.41
C ARG A 41 -4.85 -5.07 -13.13
N ARG A 42 -4.74 -3.97 -12.39
CA ARG A 42 -4.62 -2.64 -12.98
C ARG A 42 -3.39 -2.54 -13.87
N ALA A 43 -2.23 -2.95 -13.39
CA ALA A 43 -0.98 -2.91 -14.14
C ALA A 43 -1.03 -3.79 -15.40
N GLN A 44 -1.63 -4.99 -15.31
CA GLN A 44 -1.73 -5.93 -16.43
C GLN A 44 -2.79 -5.55 -17.47
N SER A 45 -3.76 -4.74 -17.12
CA SER A 45 -4.86 -4.33 -18.00
C SER A 45 -4.58 -3.08 -18.82
N ALA A 46 -3.36 -2.53 -18.75
CA ALA A 46 -2.98 -1.38 -19.55
C ALA A 46 -3.13 -1.68 -21.07
N PRO A 47 -3.79 -0.80 -21.84
CA PRO A 47 -3.93 -0.99 -23.27
C PRO A 47 -2.57 -1.05 -23.94
N LYS A 48 -2.44 -1.90 -24.97
CA LYS A 48 -1.23 -1.93 -25.80
C LYS A 48 -1.13 -0.62 -26.59
N ASP A 49 0.00 0.06 -26.47
CA ASP A 49 0.31 1.26 -27.21
C ASP A 49 1.28 0.91 -28.34
N GLU A 50 0.97 1.33 -29.58
CA GLU A 50 1.86 1.13 -30.74
C GLU A 50 3.23 1.76 -30.53
N LEU A 51 3.27 2.90 -29.82
CA LEU A 51 4.54 3.56 -29.49
C LEU A 51 5.39 2.73 -28.52
N ALA A 52 4.76 2.05 -27.57
CA ALA A 52 5.44 1.13 -26.66
C ALA A 52 6.01 -0.08 -27.42
N GLU A 53 5.28 -0.61 -28.39
CA GLU A 53 5.75 -1.71 -29.25
C GLU A 53 6.95 -1.30 -30.11
N LEU A 54 6.95 -0.07 -30.62
CA LEU A 54 8.04 0.45 -31.46
C LEU A 54 9.29 0.84 -30.68
N THR A 55 9.12 1.36 -29.47
CA THR A 55 10.23 1.86 -28.64
C THR A 55 10.73 0.86 -27.60
N GLY A 56 9.99 -0.21 -27.35
CA GLY A 56 10.27 -1.15 -26.27
C GLY A 56 10.07 -0.57 -24.87
N ILE A 57 9.52 0.64 -24.74
CA ILE A 57 9.23 1.28 -23.46
C ILE A 57 7.79 0.92 -23.06
N PRO A 58 7.57 0.16 -21.96
CA PRO A 58 6.22 -0.15 -21.51
C PRO A 58 5.52 1.12 -21.05
N THR A 59 4.32 1.37 -21.56
CA THR A 59 3.46 2.45 -21.12
C THR A 59 2.30 1.89 -20.28
N GLY A 60 1.89 2.64 -19.25
CA GLY A 60 0.76 2.33 -18.41
C GLY A 60 -0.56 2.87 -18.97
N HIS A 61 -1.59 2.84 -18.12
CA HIS A 61 -2.88 3.47 -18.41
C HIS A 61 -2.75 4.98 -18.61
N LYS A 62 -3.64 5.55 -19.42
CA LYS A 62 -3.79 7.00 -19.60
C LYS A 62 -4.92 7.56 -18.74
N ASP A 63 -5.96 6.77 -18.51
CA ASP A 63 -7.14 7.15 -17.74
C ASP A 63 -7.02 6.72 -16.29
N ALA A 64 -7.59 7.53 -15.38
CA ALA A 64 -7.69 7.22 -13.97
C ALA A 64 -8.47 5.92 -13.74
N PRO A 65 -8.19 5.17 -12.65
CA PRO A 65 -9.01 4.03 -12.28
C PRO A 65 -10.46 4.46 -12.01
N GLU A 66 -11.43 3.64 -12.43
CA GLU A 66 -12.85 3.86 -12.15
C GLU A 66 -13.20 3.46 -10.71
N ASP A 67 -12.56 2.42 -10.18
CA ASP A 67 -12.76 1.99 -8.80
C ASP A 67 -12.26 3.05 -7.81
N PRO A 68 -13.09 3.52 -6.86
CA PRO A 68 -12.71 4.57 -5.91
C PRO A 68 -11.50 4.23 -5.04
N GLY A 69 -11.37 2.98 -4.61
CA GLY A 69 -10.22 2.52 -3.83
C GLY A 69 -8.92 2.61 -4.63
N MET A 70 -8.93 2.14 -5.86
CA MET A 70 -7.78 2.25 -6.77
C MET A 70 -7.49 3.70 -7.16
N ALA A 71 -8.52 4.52 -7.37
CA ALA A 71 -8.35 5.95 -7.65
C ALA A 71 -7.66 6.69 -6.48
N ARG A 72 -7.90 6.25 -5.24
CA ARG A 72 -7.23 6.80 -4.06
C ARG A 72 -5.75 6.43 -4.01
N LEU A 73 -5.39 5.22 -4.44
CA LEU A 73 -3.99 4.76 -4.49
C LEU A 73 -3.23 5.33 -5.70
N LEU A 74 -3.93 5.61 -6.78
CA LEU A 74 -3.38 6.11 -8.04
C LEU A 74 -4.05 7.44 -8.44
N PRO A 75 -3.90 8.49 -7.61
CA PRO A 75 -4.54 9.78 -7.85
C PRO A 75 -3.92 10.49 -9.06
N ASP A 76 -4.57 11.56 -9.50
CA ASP A 76 -4.03 12.42 -10.53
C ASP A 76 -2.69 13.05 -10.10
N PHE A 77 -1.79 13.21 -11.04
CA PHE A 77 -0.46 13.79 -10.83
C PHE A 77 -0.51 15.31 -10.66
N GLU A 78 -1.45 15.95 -11.33
CA GLU A 78 -1.66 17.37 -11.30
C GLU A 78 -3.12 17.67 -10.91
N ARG A 79 -3.32 18.74 -10.16
CA ARG A 79 -4.65 19.25 -9.81
C ARG A 79 -4.93 20.54 -10.57
N GLU A 80 -6.16 20.69 -11.03
CA GLU A 80 -6.62 21.95 -11.58
C GLU A 80 -6.47 23.07 -10.52
N GLY A 81 -5.77 24.15 -10.88
CA GLY A 81 -5.44 25.24 -9.97
C GLY A 81 -4.02 25.19 -9.36
N ASP A 82 -3.27 24.12 -9.57
CA ASP A 82 -1.85 24.08 -9.22
C ASP A 82 -1.05 25.04 -10.14
N GLU A 83 -0.04 25.70 -9.59
CA GLU A 83 0.79 26.67 -10.35
C GLU A 83 1.50 26.04 -11.55
N GLU A 84 1.80 24.74 -11.47
CA GLU A 84 2.48 23.96 -12.50
C GLU A 84 1.51 23.10 -13.32
N TYR A 85 0.18 23.37 -13.25
CA TYR A 85 -0.81 22.60 -13.99
C TYR A 85 -0.71 22.82 -15.50
N GLU A 86 -0.28 21.78 -16.21
CA GLU A 86 -0.15 21.77 -17.68
C GLU A 86 -1.23 20.94 -18.39
N GLY A 87 -2.07 20.23 -17.63
CA GLY A 87 -3.13 19.37 -18.18
C GLY A 87 -2.65 18.03 -18.74
N ASP A 88 -1.46 17.59 -18.34
CA ASP A 88 -0.79 16.40 -18.89
C ASP A 88 -0.96 15.12 -18.04
N ASN A 89 -2.03 15.04 -17.23
CA ASN A 89 -2.28 13.88 -16.38
C ASN A 89 -2.24 12.53 -17.11
N SER A 90 -2.80 12.46 -18.32
CA SER A 90 -2.79 11.23 -19.13
C SER A 90 -1.39 10.80 -19.50
N LEU A 91 -0.55 11.75 -19.91
CA LEU A 91 0.86 11.48 -20.23
C LEU A 91 1.65 11.05 -19.01
N LEU A 92 1.54 11.79 -17.90
CA LEU A 92 2.22 11.50 -16.65
C LEU A 92 1.81 10.12 -16.12
N ARG A 93 0.53 9.80 -16.18
CA ARG A 93 0.00 8.49 -15.78
C ARG A 93 0.60 7.38 -16.64
N SER A 94 0.62 7.53 -17.95
CA SER A 94 1.17 6.52 -18.85
C SER A 94 2.65 6.25 -18.62
N LEU A 95 3.41 7.26 -18.20
CA LEU A 95 4.85 7.15 -17.94
C LEU A 95 5.18 6.60 -16.55
N HIS A 96 4.38 6.91 -15.53
CA HIS A 96 4.77 6.71 -14.14
C HIS A 96 3.91 5.71 -13.34
N GLU A 97 2.68 5.42 -13.77
CA GLU A 97 1.77 4.57 -12.98
C GLU A 97 2.33 3.17 -12.72
N ASN A 98 2.98 2.55 -13.70
CA ASN A 98 3.55 1.22 -13.53
C ASN A 98 4.65 1.18 -12.46
N GLU A 99 5.47 2.21 -12.37
CA GLU A 99 6.50 2.31 -11.33
C GLU A 99 5.89 2.51 -9.94
N ILE A 100 4.83 3.31 -9.85
CA ILE A 100 4.07 3.51 -8.61
C ILE A 100 3.43 2.20 -8.17
N CYS A 101 2.79 1.47 -9.06
CA CYS A 101 2.23 0.14 -8.77
C CYS A 101 3.29 -0.82 -8.25
N ARG A 102 4.45 -0.84 -8.87
CA ARG A 102 5.57 -1.70 -8.46
C ARG A 102 6.04 -1.34 -7.04
N ALA A 103 6.23 -0.07 -6.75
CA ALA A 103 6.65 0.40 -5.42
C ALA A 103 5.63 0.04 -4.34
N LYS A 104 4.33 0.22 -4.62
CA LYS A 104 3.26 -0.16 -3.70
C LYS A 104 3.21 -1.67 -3.47
N LEU A 105 3.36 -2.48 -4.53
CA LEU A 105 3.40 -3.93 -4.41
C LEU A 105 4.60 -4.41 -3.58
N GLN A 106 5.76 -3.78 -3.69
CA GLN A 106 6.93 -4.10 -2.86
C GLN A 106 6.64 -3.83 -1.37
N ASN A 107 5.99 -2.73 -1.04
CA ASN A 107 5.60 -2.42 0.33
C ASN A 107 4.55 -3.40 0.86
N LEU A 108 3.54 -3.70 0.06
CA LEU A 108 2.49 -4.67 0.41
C LEU A 108 3.04 -6.08 0.55
N GLN A 109 4.06 -6.45 -0.20
CA GLN A 109 4.72 -7.75 -0.06
C GLN A 109 5.37 -7.91 1.30
N VAL A 110 5.95 -6.86 1.88
CA VAL A 110 6.50 -6.91 3.24
C VAL A 110 5.39 -7.20 4.26
N VAL A 111 4.21 -6.61 4.10
CA VAL A 111 3.04 -6.94 4.94
C VAL A 111 2.62 -8.39 4.73
N ALA A 112 2.47 -8.84 3.48
CA ALA A 112 2.05 -10.19 3.12
C ALA A 112 3.00 -11.27 3.65
N GLU A 113 4.31 -11.04 3.61
CA GLU A 113 5.31 -11.97 4.18
C GLU A 113 5.14 -12.18 5.69
N LYS A 114 4.66 -11.18 6.40
CA LYS A 114 4.49 -11.23 7.86
C LYS A 114 3.16 -11.85 8.29
N VAL A 115 2.10 -11.59 7.55
CA VAL A 115 0.74 -11.96 7.93
C VAL A 115 0.05 -12.94 6.96
N GLY A 116 0.75 -13.35 5.91
CA GLY A 116 0.24 -14.31 4.92
C GLY A 116 0.05 -15.72 5.48
N PRO A 117 -0.29 -16.70 4.62
CA PRO A 117 -0.64 -18.06 5.03
C PRO A 117 0.42 -18.71 5.94
N ASP A 118 1.69 -18.43 5.67
CA ASP A 118 2.83 -18.95 6.43
C ASP A 118 3.28 -17.99 7.55
N GLY A 119 2.60 -16.85 7.72
CA GLY A 119 2.90 -15.85 8.74
C GLY A 119 2.36 -16.22 10.11
N GLY A 120 2.97 -15.64 11.13
CA GLY A 120 2.52 -15.78 12.52
C GLY A 120 1.81 -14.55 13.06
N VAL A 121 1.36 -14.65 14.29
CA VAL A 121 0.78 -13.52 15.02
C VAL A 121 1.86 -12.57 15.57
N GLU A 122 3.06 -13.08 15.78
CA GLU A 122 4.21 -12.29 16.22
C GLU A 122 4.92 -11.68 15.01
N ILE A 123 4.99 -10.35 14.97
CA ILE A 123 5.65 -9.62 13.89
C ILE A 123 6.88 -8.93 14.44
N THR A 124 8.01 -9.16 13.78
CA THR A 124 9.25 -8.43 14.05
C THR A 124 9.81 -7.88 12.75
N LEU A 125 10.10 -6.59 12.74
CA LEU A 125 10.57 -5.85 11.57
C LEU A 125 11.94 -5.23 11.83
N THR A 126 12.78 -5.20 10.79
CA THR A 126 13.94 -4.30 10.73
C THR A 126 13.44 -2.87 10.51
N GLU A 127 14.31 -1.87 10.66
CA GLU A 127 13.96 -0.48 10.37
C GLU A 127 13.51 -0.29 8.92
N GLU A 128 14.23 -0.87 7.95
CA GLU A 128 13.85 -0.83 6.53
C GLU A 128 12.48 -1.46 6.28
N LYS A 129 12.24 -2.65 6.83
CA LYS A 129 10.95 -3.33 6.70
C LYS A 129 9.83 -2.60 7.44
N ALA A 130 10.13 -1.88 8.52
CA ALA A 130 9.14 -1.08 9.23
C ALA A 130 8.63 0.09 8.37
N HIS A 131 9.50 0.77 7.64
CA HIS A 131 9.08 1.80 6.69
C HIS A 131 8.19 1.25 5.57
N ALA A 132 8.56 0.12 4.98
CA ALA A 132 7.76 -0.54 3.95
C ALA A 132 6.41 -1.04 4.51
N PHE A 133 6.41 -1.62 5.69
CA PHE A 133 5.20 -2.10 6.37
C PHE A 133 4.25 -0.94 6.68
N LEU A 134 4.78 0.18 7.18
CA LEU A 134 4.01 1.39 7.45
C LEU A 134 3.36 1.95 6.18
N ALA A 135 4.12 2.02 5.08
CA ALA A 135 3.61 2.46 3.78
C ALA A 135 2.53 1.51 3.25
N GLY A 136 2.72 0.20 3.39
CA GLY A 136 1.72 -0.80 3.03
C GLY A 136 0.42 -0.66 3.83
N LEU A 137 0.49 -0.51 5.14
CA LEU A 137 -0.68 -0.26 5.99
C LEU A 137 -1.42 1.01 5.56
N ASN A 138 -0.69 2.06 5.20
CA ASN A 138 -1.30 3.30 4.72
C ASN A 138 -2.09 3.08 3.43
N ASP A 139 -1.53 2.36 2.46
CA ASP A 139 -2.23 2.03 1.22
C ASP A 139 -3.49 1.20 1.48
N LEU A 140 -3.42 0.20 2.35
CA LEU A 140 -4.60 -0.59 2.73
C LEU A 140 -5.69 0.27 3.36
N ARG A 141 -5.31 1.18 4.25
CA ARG A 141 -6.26 2.09 4.90
C ARG A 141 -6.92 3.04 3.91
N LEU A 142 -6.15 3.66 3.02
CA LEU A 142 -6.66 4.58 2.00
C LEU A 142 -7.59 3.88 1.02
N TYR A 143 -7.22 2.69 0.57
CA TYR A 143 -8.05 1.87 -0.31
C TYR A 143 -9.41 1.56 0.33
N LEU A 144 -9.38 1.03 1.54
CA LEU A 144 -10.58 0.62 2.25
C LEU A 144 -11.49 1.80 2.63
N ALA A 145 -10.92 2.92 3.05
CA ALA A 145 -11.66 4.14 3.38
C ALA A 145 -12.37 4.76 2.17
N SER A 146 -11.92 4.47 0.96
CA SER A 146 -12.48 4.99 -0.29
C SER A 146 -13.39 4.00 -1.01
N ALA A 147 -13.50 2.76 -0.55
CA ALA A 147 -14.35 1.74 -1.16
C ALA A 147 -15.84 2.08 -0.99
N GLU A 148 -16.62 1.99 -2.08
CA GLU A 148 -18.03 2.41 -2.08
C GLU A 148 -18.96 1.54 -1.23
N ASP A 149 -18.67 0.25 -1.09
CA ASP A 149 -19.53 -0.73 -0.40
C ASP A 149 -18.94 -1.26 0.90
N ALA A 150 -18.06 -0.48 1.51
CA ALA A 150 -17.44 -0.84 2.76
C ALA A 150 -18.42 -0.59 3.93
N GLY A 151 -19.13 -1.59 4.41
CA GLY A 151 -20.07 -1.49 5.52
C GLY A 151 -19.42 -1.07 6.86
N GLU A 152 -20.19 -1.12 7.95
CA GLU A 152 -19.72 -0.74 9.30
C GLU A 152 -18.44 -1.48 9.73
N ASP A 153 -18.22 -2.69 9.27
CA ASP A 153 -17.01 -3.47 9.53
C ASP A 153 -15.76 -2.83 8.91
N ALA A 154 -15.92 -2.12 7.78
CA ALA A 154 -14.82 -1.45 7.13
C ALA A 154 -14.35 -0.22 7.91
N ASP A 155 -15.25 0.55 8.49
CA ASP A 155 -14.89 1.70 9.33
C ASP A 155 -14.07 1.24 10.54
N THR A 156 -14.50 0.16 11.19
CA THR A 156 -13.75 -0.45 12.30
C THR A 156 -12.37 -0.91 11.86
N LEU A 157 -12.25 -1.50 10.67
CA LEU A 157 -10.97 -1.93 10.13
C LEU A 157 -10.07 -0.76 9.75
N VAL A 158 -10.64 0.32 9.20
CA VAL A 158 -9.90 1.57 8.91
C VAL A 158 -9.35 2.18 10.20
N GLU A 159 -10.14 2.24 11.26
CA GLU A 159 -9.68 2.72 12.58
C GLU A 159 -8.55 1.84 13.14
N TRP A 160 -8.69 0.52 13.04
CA TRP A 160 -7.67 -0.41 13.49
C TRP A 160 -6.36 -0.26 12.69
N LEU A 161 -6.45 -0.10 11.37
CA LEU A 161 -5.28 0.18 10.52
C LEU A 161 -4.61 1.49 10.92
N GLY A 162 -5.40 2.53 11.21
CA GLY A 162 -4.91 3.81 11.72
C GLY A 162 -4.16 3.66 13.04
N PHE A 163 -4.72 2.93 13.99
CA PHE A 163 -4.06 2.61 15.27
C PHE A 163 -2.73 1.84 15.05
N ASN A 164 -2.75 0.86 14.16
CA ASN A 164 -1.55 0.09 13.81
C ASN A 164 -0.44 0.99 13.25
N GLN A 165 -0.78 1.88 12.31
CA GLN A 165 0.15 2.87 11.75
C GLN A 165 0.72 3.81 12.82
N ASP A 166 -0.14 4.40 13.63
CA ASP A 166 0.27 5.38 14.66
C ASP A 166 1.17 4.72 15.71
N SER A 167 0.83 3.50 16.11
CA SER A 167 1.61 2.72 17.05
C SER A 167 3.00 2.37 16.51
N LEU A 168 3.10 1.94 15.24
CA LEU A 168 4.39 1.65 14.60
C LEU A 168 5.21 2.93 14.43
N LEU A 169 4.61 4.00 13.97
CA LEU A 169 5.29 5.28 13.81
C LEU A 169 5.84 5.80 15.14
N ALA A 170 5.04 5.74 16.21
CA ALA A 170 5.49 6.12 17.55
C ALA A 170 6.69 5.28 18.02
N ALA A 171 6.68 3.98 17.77
CA ALA A 171 7.80 3.09 18.09
C ALA A 171 9.06 3.44 17.27
N MET A 172 8.90 3.83 16.01
CA MET A 172 10.01 4.22 15.14
C MET A 172 10.65 5.55 15.57
N MET A 173 9.85 6.49 16.04
CA MET A 173 10.30 7.81 16.50
C MET A 173 10.90 7.80 17.91
N GLY A 174 10.56 6.84 18.73
CA GLY A 174 11.10 6.62 20.09
C GLY A 174 12.39 5.78 20.07
#